data_4d98b4611c80ff7ab075af6260b023e5
#
_entry.id   4d98b4611c80ff7ab075af6260b023e5
#
_cell.length_a   1.000
_cell.length_b   1.000
_cell.length_c   1.000
_cell.angle_alpha   90.00
_cell.angle_beta   90.00
_cell.angle_gamma   90.00
#
_symmetry.space_group_name_H-M   'P 1'
#
loop_
_entity.id
_entity.type
_entity.pdbx_description
1 polymer ?
#
loop_
_entity_poly.entity_id
_entity_poly.type
_entity_poly.pdbx_seq_one_letter_code
_entity_poly.pdbx_strand_id
1 'polypeptide(L)'
;MLQTLKTYFGYDSFRPLQKDIITHILARKDTVVLMPTGGGKSICYQLPALMMEGTAIVVSPLISLMKDQVEGLRANGIAARALNSNNDDTENVMLRRECIQGKVKLLYISPERLLLEQNFLLKEIKVSLFAIDEAHCISQWGHDFRPEYTQLKAIREQFPQVPIVALTATADKITRQDIVKQLALKDPKTFISSFDRPNLSLDVRRGYQQKEKTRTILEFIFKRPNECGIIYCLSRDKTEKVCDMLLRHGVKATVYHAGLTPTARDKAQEDFINDRVQVVCATIALGMGIDKSNVRWVIHYNMPKSIESFYQEIGRAGRDGVKSDTLLFYSLGDLVMLSKFAMDSGQQTINLEKLNRMQQYAESDICRRRILLNYFGENMEHDCGNCDVCRNPPERFDGTIIVQKALSAIVRTDQQIGTRMLVAILRGNFIEGLADKGYDKLKTFGVGRDIPQRDWQDYLLQMLNMGYFEVAYNNNNHLKITPSGAKVLYGQEKAMLVVIKREEQETKPKGRSKKQEEKPLFKVPTSVPMGEENPALFEELRILRKRLADQQAIPAYIVLSDKTLHQLAIQRPTTLEEFGMVSGIGEYKKEKYGKDFVEAINAFLK
;
A
#
# COMPACT_ATOMS: atom_id res chain seq x y z
N MET A 1 -22.91 -0.56 17.09
CA MET A 1 -21.68 -0.68 16.25
C MET A 1 -21.66 -1.96 15.43
N LEU A 2 -21.63 -3.14 16.05
CA LEU A 2 -21.52 -4.41 15.29
C LEU A 2 -22.75 -4.65 14.41
N GLN A 3 -23.94 -4.38 14.92
CA GLN A 3 -25.17 -4.43 14.14
C GLN A 3 -25.13 -3.53 12.89
N THR A 4 -24.72 -2.28 13.06
CA THR A 4 -24.58 -1.31 11.97
C THR A 4 -23.54 -1.77 10.94
N LEU A 5 -22.42 -2.36 11.42
CA LEU A 5 -21.40 -2.95 10.57
C LEU A 5 -21.97 -4.10 9.73
N LYS A 6 -22.74 -5.00 10.36
CA LYS A 6 -23.38 -6.13 9.65
C LYS A 6 -24.40 -5.64 8.64
N THR A 7 -25.31 -4.75 9.06
CA THR A 7 -26.42 -4.25 8.22
C THR A 7 -25.91 -3.59 6.93
N TYR A 8 -24.95 -2.65 7.04
CA TYR A 8 -24.50 -1.89 5.87
C TYR A 8 -23.35 -2.53 5.11
N PHE A 9 -22.40 -3.19 5.81
CA PHE A 9 -21.17 -3.68 5.20
C PHE A 9 -21.08 -5.21 5.15
N GLY A 10 -21.98 -5.93 5.84
CA GLY A 10 -22.03 -7.39 5.84
C GLY A 10 -20.92 -8.07 6.63
N TYR A 11 -20.21 -7.35 7.54
CA TYR A 11 -19.14 -7.92 8.35
C TYR A 11 -19.61 -8.25 9.76
N ASP A 12 -19.25 -9.45 10.24
CA ASP A 12 -19.63 -9.95 11.56
C ASP A 12 -18.65 -9.55 12.67
N SER A 13 -17.49 -9.04 12.30
CA SER A 13 -16.44 -8.63 13.25
C SER A 13 -15.64 -7.45 12.73
N PHE A 14 -15.06 -6.70 13.65
CA PHE A 14 -14.09 -5.66 13.34
C PHE A 14 -12.72 -6.26 13.06
N ARG A 15 -11.98 -5.64 12.15
CA ARG A 15 -10.54 -5.87 12.02
C ARG A 15 -9.80 -5.28 13.24
N PRO A 16 -8.55 -5.70 13.51
CA PRO A 16 -7.76 -5.13 14.59
C PRO A 16 -7.79 -3.60 14.60
N LEU A 17 -7.90 -3.00 15.77
CA LEU A 17 -8.01 -1.56 16.06
C LEU A 17 -9.27 -0.85 15.55
N GLN A 18 -10.03 -1.37 14.59
CA GLN A 18 -11.22 -0.66 14.08
C GLN A 18 -12.22 -0.32 15.18
N LYS A 19 -12.52 -1.27 16.08
CA LYS A 19 -13.46 -1.05 17.19
C LYS A 19 -12.99 0.08 18.10
N ASP A 20 -11.72 0.10 18.45
CA ASP A 20 -11.15 1.10 19.35
C ASP A 20 -11.14 2.49 18.71
N ILE A 21 -10.76 2.57 17.42
CA ILE A 21 -10.80 3.81 16.63
C ILE A 21 -12.23 4.36 16.57
N ILE A 22 -13.20 3.53 16.21
CA ILE A 22 -14.60 3.92 16.08
C ILE A 22 -15.15 4.39 17.44
N THR A 23 -14.85 3.67 18.52
CA THR A 23 -15.25 4.06 19.89
C THR A 23 -14.68 5.42 20.27
N HIS A 24 -13.41 5.69 19.92
CA HIS A 24 -12.76 6.96 20.22
C HIS A 24 -13.39 8.12 19.44
N ILE A 25 -13.72 7.91 18.16
CA ILE A 25 -14.41 8.91 17.32
C ILE A 25 -15.83 9.19 17.86
N LEU A 26 -16.59 8.14 18.23
CA LEU A 26 -17.93 8.29 18.80
C LEU A 26 -17.91 9.06 20.14
N ALA A 27 -16.80 9.00 20.88
CA ALA A 27 -16.55 9.84 22.06
C ALA A 27 -16.19 11.30 21.71
N ARG A 28 -16.30 11.71 20.43
CA ARG A 28 -16.01 13.05 19.89
C ARG A 28 -14.57 13.51 20.11
N LYS A 29 -13.61 12.59 20.07
CA LYS A 29 -12.18 12.87 20.25
C LYS A 29 -11.45 12.87 18.93
N ASP A 30 -10.47 13.76 18.80
CA ASP A 30 -9.59 13.81 17.62
C ASP A 30 -8.74 12.54 17.51
N THR A 31 -8.55 12.07 16.31
CA THR A 31 -7.96 10.76 16.07
C THR A 31 -6.99 10.81 14.87
N VAL A 32 -5.83 10.20 15.02
CA VAL A 32 -4.91 9.93 13.91
C VAL A 32 -4.87 8.43 13.66
N VAL A 33 -5.13 8.03 12.42
CA VAL A 33 -5.24 6.62 12.03
C VAL A 33 -4.20 6.31 10.94
N LEU A 34 -3.25 5.46 11.28
CA LEU A 34 -2.32 4.87 10.33
C LEU A 34 -2.71 3.42 10.07
N MET A 35 -3.20 3.16 8.87
CA MET A 35 -3.58 1.82 8.43
C MET A 35 -3.17 1.61 6.98
N PRO A 36 -2.64 0.43 6.61
CA PRO A 36 -2.26 0.14 5.23
C PRO A 36 -3.45 0.25 4.28
N THR A 37 -3.18 0.45 3.00
CA THR A 37 -4.20 0.33 1.95
C THR A 37 -4.81 -1.07 2.01
N GLY A 38 -6.14 -1.17 1.95
CA GLY A 38 -6.87 -2.43 2.16
C GLY A 38 -7.03 -2.85 3.63
N GLY A 39 -6.47 -2.10 4.60
CA GLY A 39 -6.63 -2.34 6.04
C GLY A 39 -8.02 -2.03 6.58
N GLY A 40 -8.87 -1.36 5.81
CA GLY A 40 -10.24 -0.99 6.20
C GLY A 40 -10.33 0.39 6.86
N LYS A 41 -9.45 1.35 6.47
CA LYS A 41 -9.48 2.74 6.93
C LYS A 41 -10.85 3.39 6.79
N SER A 42 -11.52 3.19 5.64
CA SER A 42 -12.79 3.84 5.35
C SER A 42 -13.88 3.50 6.37
N ILE A 43 -13.95 2.26 6.85
CA ILE A 43 -14.90 1.83 7.90
C ILE A 43 -14.71 2.64 9.18
N CYS A 44 -13.47 3.04 9.50
CA CYS A 44 -13.17 3.76 10.74
C CYS A 44 -13.88 5.14 10.84
N TYR A 45 -14.19 5.77 9.70
CA TYR A 45 -14.98 7.02 9.70
C TYR A 45 -16.40 6.85 9.14
N GLN A 46 -16.61 5.90 8.22
CA GLN A 46 -17.93 5.65 7.63
C GLN A 46 -18.92 5.12 8.67
N LEU A 47 -18.49 4.18 9.50
CA LEU A 47 -19.37 3.60 10.53
C LEU A 47 -19.77 4.62 11.61
N PRO A 48 -18.83 5.41 12.21
CA PRO A 48 -19.23 6.50 13.11
C PRO A 48 -20.15 7.51 12.43
N ALA A 49 -19.89 7.88 11.17
CA ALA A 49 -20.74 8.79 10.43
C ALA A 49 -22.19 8.30 10.37
N LEU A 50 -22.44 6.99 10.19
CA LEU A 50 -23.77 6.40 10.20
C LEU A 50 -24.45 6.45 11.57
N MET A 51 -23.67 6.39 12.64
CA MET A 51 -24.16 6.34 14.02
C MET A 51 -24.34 7.72 14.66
N MET A 52 -23.64 8.74 14.16
CA MET A 52 -23.71 10.11 14.66
C MET A 52 -24.81 10.88 13.93
N GLU A 53 -25.45 11.83 14.60
CA GLU A 53 -26.43 12.72 13.99
C GLU A 53 -25.72 13.82 13.17
N GLY A 54 -26.23 14.10 11.97
CA GLY A 54 -25.71 15.08 11.02
C GLY A 54 -24.97 14.45 9.84
N THR A 55 -24.27 15.29 9.09
CA THR A 55 -23.49 14.92 7.89
C THR A 55 -22.00 14.85 8.23
N ALA A 56 -21.35 13.75 7.89
CA ALA A 56 -19.89 13.62 7.98
C ALA A 56 -19.25 14.23 6.72
N ILE A 57 -18.24 15.06 6.91
CA ILE A 57 -17.48 15.70 5.84
C ILE A 57 -16.18 14.91 5.63
N VAL A 58 -16.01 14.35 4.44
CA VAL A 58 -14.83 13.57 4.07
C VAL A 58 -13.99 14.36 3.08
N VAL A 59 -12.85 14.85 3.54
CA VAL A 59 -11.89 15.58 2.68
C VAL A 59 -11.00 14.59 1.99
N SER A 60 -11.00 14.59 0.65
CA SER A 60 -10.19 13.68 -0.16
C SER A 60 -9.49 14.45 -1.28
N PRO A 61 -8.23 14.10 -1.61
CA PRO A 61 -7.44 14.87 -2.58
C PRO A 61 -7.77 14.59 -4.05
N LEU A 62 -8.60 13.59 -4.34
CA LEU A 62 -8.83 13.10 -5.69
C LEU A 62 -10.31 12.84 -5.99
N ILE A 63 -10.78 13.48 -7.06
CA ILE A 63 -12.17 13.37 -7.53
C ILE A 63 -12.54 11.92 -7.90
N SER A 64 -11.63 11.21 -8.57
CA SER A 64 -11.85 9.80 -8.95
C SER A 64 -12.06 8.90 -7.73
N LEU A 65 -11.25 9.08 -6.68
CA LEU A 65 -11.39 8.33 -5.43
C LEU A 65 -12.73 8.64 -4.73
N MET A 66 -13.14 9.91 -4.72
CA MET A 66 -14.44 10.32 -4.17
C MET A 66 -15.58 9.61 -4.90
N LYS A 67 -15.52 9.54 -6.23
CA LYS A 67 -16.54 8.86 -7.05
C LYS A 67 -16.66 7.40 -6.67
N ASP A 68 -15.54 6.67 -6.65
CA ASP A 68 -15.51 5.25 -6.31
C ASP A 68 -16.05 4.98 -4.88
N GLN A 69 -15.66 5.81 -3.91
CA GLN A 69 -16.15 5.71 -2.52
C GLN A 69 -17.65 5.99 -2.42
N VAL A 70 -18.15 7.01 -3.10
CA VAL A 70 -19.58 7.36 -3.11
C VAL A 70 -20.41 6.27 -3.78
N GLU A 71 -19.96 5.72 -4.91
CA GLU A 71 -20.64 4.61 -5.59
C GLU A 71 -20.68 3.35 -4.71
N GLY A 72 -19.57 3.02 -4.04
CA GLY A 72 -19.53 1.90 -3.10
C GLY A 72 -20.47 2.07 -1.91
N LEU A 73 -20.59 3.28 -1.35
CA LEU A 73 -21.51 3.58 -0.26
C LEU A 73 -22.97 3.49 -0.71
N ARG A 74 -23.29 4.07 -1.87
CA ARG A 74 -24.66 3.97 -2.45
C ARG A 74 -25.07 2.53 -2.74
N ALA A 75 -24.12 1.71 -3.21
CA ALA A 75 -24.35 0.29 -3.43
C ALA A 75 -24.57 -0.52 -2.14
N ASN A 76 -24.28 0.07 -0.99
CA ASN A 76 -24.61 -0.46 0.33
C ASN A 76 -25.84 0.23 0.96
N GLY A 77 -26.60 1.02 0.19
CA GLY A 77 -27.79 1.73 0.67
C GLY A 77 -27.50 2.97 1.52
N ILE A 78 -26.25 3.51 1.50
CA ILE A 78 -25.84 4.66 2.29
C ILE A 78 -25.96 5.94 1.45
N ALA A 79 -26.61 6.96 1.99
CA ALA A 79 -26.78 8.26 1.35
C ALA A 79 -25.46 9.06 1.35
N ALA A 80 -24.67 8.92 0.30
CA ALA A 80 -23.40 9.61 0.08
C ALA A 80 -23.44 10.47 -1.19
N ARG A 81 -22.74 11.59 -1.17
CA ARG A 81 -22.58 12.53 -2.29
C ARG A 81 -21.13 13.02 -2.38
N ALA A 82 -20.74 13.51 -3.56
CA ALA A 82 -19.45 14.17 -3.77
C ALA A 82 -19.68 15.59 -4.29
N LEU A 83 -18.99 16.55 -3.70
CA LEU A 83 -18.95 17.95 -4.11
C LEU A 83 -17.56 18.30 -4.59
N ASN A 84 -17.38 18.46 -5.88
CA ASN A 84 -16.09 18.71 -6.53
C ASN A 84 -16.23 19.61 -7.77
N SER A 85 -15.13 19.89 -8.44
CA SER A 85 -15.09 20.79 -9.61
C SER A 85 -15.73 20.21 -10.88
N ASN A 86 -16.05 18.92 -10.93
CA ASN A 86 -16.66 18.28 -12.10
C ASN A 86 -18.20 18.33 -12.06
N ASN A 87 -18.79 18.70 -10.92
CA ASN A 87 -20.22 18.88 -10.81
C ASN A 87 -20.64 20.16 -11.56
N ASP A 88 -21.74 20.11 -12.28
CA ASP A 88 -22.35 21.31 -12.85
C ASP A 88 -23.07 22.14 -11.77
N ASP A 89 -23.48 23.37 -12.14
CA ASP A 89 -24.13 24.28 -11.19
C ASP A 89 -25.48 23.75 -10.70
N THR A 90 -26.21 23.04 -11.53
CA THR A 90 -27.51 22.44 -11.18
C THR A 90 -27.33 21.32 -10.17
N GLU A 91 -26.37 20.44 -10.41
CA GLU A 91 -25.99 19.37 -9.47
C GLU A 91 -25.54 19.94 -8.13
N ASN A 92 -24.72 21.00 -8.14
CA ASN A 92 -24.26 21.67 -6.93
C ASN A 92 -25.42 22.24 -6.10
N VAL A 93 -26.39 22.88 -6.74
CA VAL A 93 -27.57 23.44 -6.06
C VAL A 93 -28.44 22.34 -5.48
N MET A 94 -28.68 21.26 -6.22
CA MET A 94 -29.46 20.10 -5.73
C MET A 94 -28.76 19.43 -4.55
N LEU A 95 -27.47 19.21 -4.64
CA LEU A 95 -26.66 18.58 -3.60
C LEU A 95 -26.69 19.42 -2.30
N ARG A 96 -26.49 20.74 -2.37
CA ARG A 96 -26.59 21.63 -1.21
C ARG A 96 -27.95 21.54 -0.55
N ARG A 97 -29.03 21.55 -1.34
CA ARG A 97 -30.40 21.39 -0.84
C ARG A 97 -30.60 20.06 -0.12
N GLU A 98 -30.09 18.95 -0.69
CA GLU A 98 -30.14 17.62 -0.06
C GLU A 98 -29.36 17.59 1.27
N CYS A 99 -28.22 18.25 1.35
CA CYS A 99 -27.44 18.37 2.59
C CYS A 99 -28.19 19.17 3.66
N ILE A 100 -28.76 20.32 3.31
CA ILE A 100 -29.55 21.17 4.22
C ILE A 100 -30.79 20.42 4.74
N GLN A 101 -31.41 19.60 3.90
CA GLN A 101 -32.54 18.75 4.29
C GLN A 101 -32.12 17.52 5.14
N GLY A 102 -30.81 17.35 5.42
CA GLY A 102 -30.31 16.21 6.20
C GLY A 102 -30.38 14.86 5.49
N LYS A 103 -30.57 14.86 4.17
CA LYS A 103 -30.66 13.64 3.35
C LYS A 103 -29.30 13.01 3.03
N VAL A 104 -28.19 13.75 3.19
CA VAL A 104 -26.83 13.27 2.93
C VAL A 104 -26.15 12.89 4.24
N LYS A 105 -25.66 11.66 4.33
CA LYS A 105 -25.00 11.14 5.53
C LYS A 105 -23.49 11.33 5.47
N LEU A 106 -22.87 11.15 4.28
CA LEU A 106 -21.48 11.42 4.02
C LEU A 106 -21.34 12.34 2.80
N LEU A 107 -20.67 13.46 2.98
CA LEU A 107 -20.32 14.39 1.91
C LEU A 107 -18.81 14.34 1.66
N TYR A 108 -18.41 13.80 0.51
CA TYR A 108 -17.03 13.84 0.04
C TYR A 108 -16.77 15.18 -0.64
N ILE A 109 -15.65 15.80 -0.32
CA ILE A 109 -15.31 17.14 -0.80
C ILE A 109 -13.80 17.29 -1.00
N SER A 110 -13.38 18.04 -2.04
CA SER A 110 -11.96 18.38 -2.19
C SER A 110 -11.54 19.48 -1.20
N PRO A 111 -10.26 19.56 -0.81
CA PRO A 111 -9.79 20.58 0.14
C PRO A 111 -10.08 22.00 -0.33
N GLU A 112 -9.89 22.30 -1.62
CA GLU A 112 -10.16 23.61 -2.21
C GLU A 112 -11.65 23.97 -2.10
N ARG A 113 -12.51 23.00 -2.41
CA ARG A 113 -13.95 23.21 -2.35
C ARG A 113 -14.46 23.37 -0.92
N LEU A 114 -13.89 22.61 0.03
CA LEU A 114 -14.22 22.74 1.44
C LEU A 114 -14.02 24.15 1.96
N LEU A 115 -12.89 24.78 1.62
CA LEU A 115 -12.57 26.17 2.02
C LEU A 115 -13.57 27.19 1.46
N LEU A 116 -14.13 26.92 0.30
CA LEU A 116 -15.21 27.75 -0.26
C LEU A 116 -16.53 27.53 0.48
N GLU A 117 -16.88 26.28 0.80
CA GLU A 117 -18.16 25.92 1.41
C GLU A 117 -18.19 26.14 2.94
N GLN A 118 -17.06 26.36 3.59
CA GLN A 118 -16.99 26.53 5.03
C GLN A 118 -17.85 27.69 5.54
N ASN A 119 -18.00 28.76 4.76
CA ASN A 119 -18.77 29.94 5.09
C ASN A 119 -20.23 29.91 4.59
N PHE A 120 -20.59 28.92 3.81
CA PHE A 120 -21.90 28.74 3.21
C PHE A 120 -22.55 27.45 3.72
N LEU A 121 -22.44 26.37 2.95
CA LEU A 121 -23.10 25.10 3.24
C LEU A 121 -22.81 24.57 4.64
N LEU A 122 -21.54 24.62 5.10
CA LEU A 122 -21.18 24.00 6.39
C LEU A 122 -21.74 24.74 7.60
N LYS A 123 -22.15 26.00 7.46
CA LYS A 123 -22.87 26.75 8.52
C LYS A 123 -24.34 26.38 8.61
N GLU A 124 -24.93 25.88 7.53
CA GLU A 124 -26.36 25.57 7.45
C GLU A 124 -26.66 24.09 7.80
N ILE A 125 -25.64 23.26 7.89
CA ILE A 125 -25.80 21.82 8.20
C ILE A 125 -25.19 21.47 9.56
N LYS A 126 -25.71 20.41 10.17
CA LYS A 126 -25.10 19.81 11.35
C LYS A 126 -23.96 18.90 10.93
N VAL A 127 -22.72 19.35 11.11
CA VAL A 127 -21.53 18.53 10.82
C VAL A 127 -21.29 17.56 11.98
N SER A 128 -21.22 16.25 11.68
CA SER A 128 -21.00 15.20 12.69
C SER A 128 -19.52 14.94 12.98
N LEU A 129 -18.69 14.88 11.95
CA LEU A 129 -17.23 14.71 12.02
C LEU A 129 -16.57 15.22 10.72
N PHE A 130 -15.28 15.53 10.79
CA PHE A 130 -14.39 15.72 9.65
C PHE A 130 -13.46 14.50 9.53
N ALA A 131 -13.47 13.83 8.39
CA ALA A 131 -12.50 12.78 8.05
C ALA A 131 -11.54 13.35 6.99
N ILE A 132 -10.26 13.48 7.34
CA ILE A 132 -9.21 13.95 6.43
C ILE A 132 -8.50 12.74 5.89
N ASP A 133 -8.89 12.32 4.69
CA ASP A 133 -8.26 11.19 4.01
C ASP A 133 -6.94 11.62 3.36
N GLU A 134 -6.02 10.67 3.23
CA GLU A 134 -4.64 10.89 2.78
C GLU A 134 -3.96 12.06 3.52
N ALA A 135 -4.13 12.12 4.84
CA ALA A 135 -3.67 13.23 5.68
C ALA A 135 -2.16 13.51 5.58
N HIS A 136 -1.34 12.56 5.05
CA HIS A 136 0.07 12.78 4.76
C HIS A 136 0.30 13.92 3.74
N CYS A 137 -0.72 14.26 2.93
CA CYS A 137 -0.65 15.38 1.97
C CYS A 137 -0.46 16.75 2.65
N ILE A 138 -0.73 16.86 3.96
CA ILE A 138 -0.54 18.11 4.70
C ILE A 138 0.93 18.42 4.99
N SER A 139 1.79 17.40 5.00
CA SER A 139 3.19 17.50 5.40
C SER A 139 4.11 17.64 4.20
N GLN A 140 5.02 18.62 4.26
CA GLN A 140 6.10 18.76 3.30
C GLN A 140 7.07 17.56 3.29
N TRP A 141 7.11 16.80 4.37
CA TRP A 141 7.89 15.57 4.50
C TRP A 141 7.16 14.35 3.95
N GLY A 142 5.85 14.49 3.67
CA GLY A 142 5.04 13.48 3.01
C GLY A 142 5.50 13.24 1.55
N HIS A 143 5.10 12.12 0.99
CA HIS A 143 5.48 11.76 -0.38
C HIS A 143 4.62 12.43 -1.48
N ASP A 144 3.50 13.08 -1.10
CA ASP A 144 2.58 13.82 -1.99
C ASP A 144 2.04 15.07 -1.26
N PHE A 145 2.91 16.04 -1.04
CA PHE A 145 2.55 17.30 -0.40
C PHE A 145 1.59 18.11 -1.26
N ARG A 146 0.52 18.62 -0.64
CA ARG A 146 -0.48 19.49 -1.26
C ARG A 146 -0.71 20.74 -0.42
N PRO A 147 -0.35 21.93 -0.93
CA PRO A 147 -0.48 23.19 -0.17
C PRO A 147 -1.89 23.46 0.37
N GLU A 148 -2.93 23.03 -0.35
CA GLU A 148 -4.33 23.21 0.02
C GLU A 148 -4.67 22.52 1.34
N TYR A 149 -4.02 21.39 1.64
CA TYR A 149 -4.21 20.69 2.91
C TYR A 149 -3.75 21.48 4.13
N THR A 150 -2.76 22.37 3.99
CA THR A 150 -2.28 23.20 5.11
C THR A 150 -3.32 24.22 5.56
N GLN A 151 -4.25 24.59 4.68
CA GLN A 151 -5.33 25.53 4.99
C GLN A 151 -6.48 24.88 5.78
N LEU A 152 -6.52 23.55 5.88
CA LEU A 152 -7.56 22.83 6.63
C LEU A 152 -7.53 23.13 8.14
N LYS A 153 -6.50 23.79 8.65
CA LYS A 153 -6.47 24.33 10.02
C LYS A 153 -7.67 25.22 10.33
N ALA A 154 -8.17 25.97 9.34
CA ALA A 154 -9.33 26.85 9.48
C ALA A 154 -10.61 26.11 9.94
N ILE A 155 -10.74 24.81 9.61
CA ILE A 155 -11.86 23.97 10.05
C ILE A 155 -11.91 23.90 11.58
N ARG A 156 -10.74 23.76 12.24
CA ARG A 156 -10.67 23.68 13.69
C ARG A 156 -11.12 24.97 14.37
N GLU A 157 -10.81 26.10 13.77
CA GLU A 157 -11.19 27.42 14.30
C GLU A 157 -12.71 27.62 14.21
N GLN A 158 -13.31 27.21 13.11
CA GLN A 158 -14.75 27.37 12.87
C GLN A 158 -15.61 26.30 13.54
N PHE A 159 -15.11 25.06 13.66
CA PHE A 159 -15.82 23.90 14.22
C PHE A 159 -15.06 23.29 15.42
N PRO A 160 -14.88 24.04 16.53
CA PRO A 160 -13.99 23.63 17.62
C PRO A 160 -14.45 22.38 18.38
N GLN A 161 -15.73 22.00 18.28
CA GLN A 161 -16.33 20.84 18.97
C GLN A 161 -16.53 19.61 18.07
N VAL A 162 -16.30 19.76 16.77
CA VAL A 162 -16.46 18.64 15.83
C VAL A 162 -15.17 17.83 15.81
N PRO A 163 -15.21 16.49 16.00
CA PRO A 163 -14.01 15.67 15.97
C PRO A 163 -13.40 15.63 14.57
N ILE A 164 -12.07 15.65 14.51
CA ILE A 164 -11.29 15.48 13.29
C ILE A 164 -10.60 14.12 13.33
N VAL A 165 -10.77 13.35 12.26
CA VAL A 165 -10.13 12.05 12.05
C VAL A 165 -9.16 12.17 10.89
N ALA A 166 -7.87 12.14 11.15
CA ALA A 166 -6.83 12.16 10.12
C ALA A 166 -6.42 10.72 9.78
N LEU A 167 -6.56 10.34 8.51
CA LEU A 167 -6.29 8.96 8.06
C LEU A 167 -5.22 8.97 6.97
N THR A 168 -4.28 8.02 7.06
CA THR A 168 -3.28 7.79 6.03
C THR A 168 -2.79 6.35 6.01
N ALA A 169 -2.31 5.89 4.86
CA ALA A 169 -1.66 4.58 4.74
C ALA A 169 -0.17 4.63 5.11
N THR A 170 0.47 5.79 4.96
CA THR A 170 1.92 5.94 5.07
C THR A 170 2.24 7.26 5.75
N ALA A 171 2.84 7.20 6.92
CA ALA A 171 3.42 8.37 7.59
C ALA A 171 4.51 7.91 8.55
N ASP A 172 5.70 8.43 8.37
CA ASP A 172 6.78 8.30 9.33
C ASP A 172 6.51 9.14 10.60
N LYS A 173 7.39 9.08 11.57
CA LYS A 173 7.22 9.79 12.86
C LYS A 173 7.13 11.31 12.68
N ILE A 174 7.88 11.87 11.72
CA ILE A 174 7.91 13.32 11.45
C ILE A 174 6.59 13.75 10.81
N THR A 175 6.17 13.05 9.78
CA THR A 175 4.88 13.29 9.10
C THR A 175 3.70 13.22 10.07
N ARG A 176 3.71 12.26 11.01
CA ARG A 176 2.65 12.13 12.04
C ARG A 176 2.58 13.35 12.95
N GLN A 177 3.72 13.85 13.42
CA GLN A 177 3.80 15.05 14.25
C GLN A 177 3.32 16.28 13.49
N ASP A 178 3.66 16.38 12.23
CA ASP A 178 3.26 17.47 11.35
C ASP A 178 1.75 17.46 11.08
N ILE A 179 1.13 16.30 10.84
CA ILE A 179 -0.33 16.13 10.72
C ILE A 179 -1.04 16.70 11.97
N VAL A 180 -0.61 16.30 13.15
CA VAL A 180 -1.21 16.78 14.43
C VAL A 180 -1.11 18.30 14.54
N LYS A 181 0.05 18.87 14.24
CA LYS A 181 0.32 20.29 14.32
C LYS A 181 -0.48 21.10 13.29
N GLN A 182 -0.44 20.68 12.04
CA GLN A 182 -1.05 21.41 10.91
C GLN A 182 -2.58 21.37 10.95
N LEU A 183 -3.20 20.28 11.42
CA LEU A 183 -4.65 20.20 11.62
C LEU A 183 -5.11 20.76 12.96
N ALA A 184 -4.19 21.24 13.80
CA ALA A 184 -4.46 21.72 15.16
C ALA A 184 -5.33 20.73 15.97
N LEU A 185 -4.99 19.43 15.92
CA LEU A 185 -5.74 18.39 16.63
C LEU A 185 -5.59 18.56 18.15
N LYS A 186 -6.69 18.35 18.87
CA LYS A 186 -6.78 18.50 20.33
C LYS A 186 -6.59 17.15 21.01
N ASP A 187 -5.48 16.95 21.69
CA ASP A 187 -5.13 15.72 22.43
C ASP A 187 -5.47 14.43 21.62
N PRO A 188 -4.96 14.31 20.37
CA PRO A 188 -5.36 13.23 19.52
C PRO A 188 -4.73 11.91 19.95
N LYS A 189 -5.53 10.84 19.94
CA LYS A 189 -4.99 9.49 20.05
C LYS A 189 -4.54 8.98 18.68
N THR A 190 -3.31 8.49 18.61
CA THR A 190 -2.76 7.88 17.39
C THR A 190 -2.92 6.37 17.45
N PHE A 191 -3.58 5.80 16.43
CA PHE A 191 -3.72 4.36 16.23
C PHE A 191 -2.89 3.94 15.03
N ILE A 192 -1.99 2.99 15.24
CA ILE A 192 -1.11 2.47 14.19
C ILE A 192 -1.41 0.98 14.03
N SER A 193 -1.97 0.62 12.88
CA SER A 193 -2.14 -0.78 12.51
C SER A 193 -0.85 -1.34 11.93
N SER A 194 -0.68 -2.64 12.00
CA SER A 194 0.42 -3.30 11.32
C SER A 194 0.44 -2.96 9.82
N PHE A 195 1.63 -2.69 9.29
CA PHE A 195 1.87 -2.50 7.87
C PHE A 195 2.00 -3.85 7.13
N ASP A 196 1.90 -4.97 7.85
CA ASP A 196 1.98 -6.28 7.21
C ASP A 196 0.78 -6.58 6.30
N ARG A 197 1.11 -7.04 5.11
CA ARG A 197 0.16 -7.50 4.09
C ARG A 197 0.53 -8.93 3.69
N PRO A 198 0.21 -9.93 4.56
CA PRO A 198 0.63 -11.32 4.34
C PRO A 198 0.10 -11.94 3.06
N ASN A 199 -0.99 -11.40 2.52
CA ASN A 199 -1.58 -11.83 1.26
C ASN A 199 -0.81 -11.40 0.01
N LEU A 200 0.19 -10.50 0.12
CA LEU A 200 1.02 -10.08 -1.01
C LEU A 200 2.30 -10.91 -1.07
N SER A 201 2.64 -11.48 -2.22
CA SER A 201 4.00 -11.96 -2.48
C SER A 201 4.91 -10.80 -2.87
N LEU A 202 6.20 -10.87 -2.53
CA LEU A 202 7.15 -9.80 -2.81
C LEU A 202 8.34 -10.38 -3.60
N ASP A 203 8.42 -10.08 -4.88
CA ASP A 203 9.48 -10.57 -5.76
C ASP A 203 10.30 -9.42 -6.35
N VAL A 204 11.63 -9.61 -6.39
CA VAL A 204 12.57 -8.71 -7.05
C VAL A 204 13.37 -9.48 -8.10
N ARG A 205 13.47 -8.92 -9.32
CA ARG A 205 14.30 -9.42 -10.41
C ARG A 205 15.36 -8.38 -10.73
N ARG A 206 16.63 -8.75 -10.53
CA ARG A 206 17.80 -7.87 -10.71
C ARG A 206 18.46 -8.11 -12.05
N GLY A 207 18.87 -7.04 -12.75
CA GLY A 207 19.70 -7.13 -13.96
C GLY A 207 19.00 -7.58 -15.22
N TYR A 208 17.68 -7.77 -15.21
CA TYR A 208 16.91 -8.21 -16.37
C TYR A 208 16.94 -7.19 -17.49
N GLN A 209 17.37 -7.61 -18.67
CA GLN A 209 17.33 -6.82 -19.89
C GLN A 209 15.91 -6.76 -20.48
N GLN A 210 15.68 -5.85 -21.42
CA GLN A 210 14.34 -5.61 -21.99
C GLN A 210 13.66 -6.89 -22.52
N LYS A 211 14.39 -7.77 -23.22
CA LYS A 211 13.85 -9.04 -23.75
C LYS A 211 13.42 -9.99 -22.63
N GLU A 212 14.20 -10.06 -21.56
CA GLU A 212 13.91 -10.90 -20.39
C GLU A 212 12.71 -10.38 -19.61
N LYS A 213 12.64 -9.04 -19.40
CA LYS A 213 11.45 -8.40 -18.79
C LYS A 213 10.19 -8.73 -19.60
N THR A 214 10.23 -8.54 -20.92
CA THR A 214 9.09 -8.83 -21.81
C THR A 214 8.64 -10.28 -21.68
N ARG A 215 9.57 -11.22 -21.79
CA ARG A 215 9.26 -12.65 -21.66
C ARG A 215 8.65 -12.97 -20.30
N THR A 216 9.26 -12.49 -19.22
CA THR A 216 8.78 -12.73 -17.84
C THR A 216 7.37 -12.16 -17.63
N ILE A 217 7.09 -10.94 -18.11
CA ILE A 217 5.78 -10.30 -17.99
C ILE A 217 4.72 -11.11 -18.76
N LEU A 218 5.00 -11.50 -19.98
CA LEU A 218 4.06 -12.28 -20.80
C LEU A 218 3.78 -13.66 -20.17
N GLU A 219 4.82 -14.39 -19.76
CA GLU A 219 4.66 -15.67 -19.05
C GLU A 219 3.85 -15.51 -17.76
N PHE A 220 4.06 -14.40 -17.04
CA PHE A 220 3.34 -14.09 -15.80
C PHE A 220 1.84 -13.86 -16.07
N ILE A 221 1.50 -13.05 -17.08
CA ILE A 221 0.13 -12.71 -17.46
C ILE A 221 -0.61 -13.93 -18.03
N PHE A 222 0.02 -14.68 -18.93
CA PHE A 222 -0.62 -15.85 -19.55
C PHE A 222 -0.92 -17.00 -18.59
N LYS A 223 -0.19 -17.08 -17.48
CA LYS A 223 -0.52 -17.99 -16.38
C LYS A 223 -1.73 -17.52 -15.54
N ARG A 224 -2.23 -16.29 -15.76
CA ARG A 224 -3.28 -15.63 -15.00
C ARG A 224 -4.35 -14.99 -15.89
N PRO A 225 -5.02 -15.76 -16.77
CA PRO A 225 -5.87 -15.21 -17.84
C PRO A 225 -7.07 -14.40 -17.33
N ASN A 226 -7.55 -14.70 -16.11
CA ASN A 226 -8.74 -14.05 -15.51
C ASN A 226 -8.39 -13.04 -14.41
N GLU A 227 -7.12 -12.73 -14.22
CA GLU A 227 -6.64 -11.81 -13.20
C GLU A 227 -6.25 -10.48 -13.82
N CYS A 228 -6.72 -9.38 -13.23
CA CYS A 228 -6.32 -8.05 -13.65
C CYS A 228 -5.14 -7.51 -12.83
N GLY A 229 -4.35 -6.64 -13.43
CA GLY A 229 -3.20 -6.05 -12.75
C GLY A 229 -2.69 -4.75 -13.35
N ILE A 230 -1.69 -4.19 -12.67
CA ILE A 230 -1.09 -2.89 -12.98
C ILE A 230 0.39 -3.07 -13.29
N ILE A 231 0.87 -2.42 -14.35
CA ILE A 231 2.31 -2.32 -14.66
C ILE A 231 2.74 -0.87 -14.51
N TYR A 232 3.56 -0.58 -13.50
CA TYR A 232 4.12 0.75 -13.29
C TYR A 232 5.41 0.95 -14.08
N CYS A 233 5.47 2.06 -14.83
CA CYS A 233 6.63 2.49 -15.60
C CYS A 233 7.07 3.90 -15.19
N LEU A 234 8.37 4.17 -15.33
CA LEU A 234 8.95 5.44 -14.89
C LEU A 234 8.60 6.63 -15.81
N SER A 235 8.37 6.40 -17.10
CA SER A 235 8.09 7.46 -18.08
C SER A 235 6.86 7.16 -18.94
N ARG A 236 6.26 8.22 -19.52
CA ARG A 236 5.13 8.13 -20.44
C ARG A 236 5.45 7.24 -21.65
N ASP A 237 6.57 7.53 -22.33
CA ASP A 237 7.05 6.75 -23.46
C ASP A 237 7.23 5.26 -23.14
N LYS A 238 7.79 4.94 -21.96
CA LYS A 238 7.95 3.55 -21.54
C LYS A 238 6.59 2.88 -21.27
N THR A 239 5.64 3.63 -20.70
CA THR A 239 4.28 3.14 -20.45
C THR A 239 3.58 2.75 -21.74
N GLU A 240 3.65 3.62 -22.77
CA GLU A 240 3.09 3.38 -24.09
C GLU A 240 3.74 2.18 -24.77
N LYS A 241 5.09 2.09 -24.78
CA LYS A 241 5.84 0.98 -25.36
C LYS A 241 5.52 -0.37 -24.70
N VAL A 242 5.35 -0.41 -23.38
CA VAL A 242 4.98 -1.64 -22.67
C VAL A 242 3.54 -2.03 -23.01
N CYS A 243 2.62 -1.08 -23.07
CA CYS A 243 1.23 -1.33 -23.48
C CYS A 243 1.15 -1.88 -24.91
N ASP A 244 1.83 -1.24 -25.87
CA ASP A 244 1.90 -1.70 -27.26
C ASP A 244 2.45 -3.13 -27.38
N MET A 245 3.48 -3.43 -26.60
CA MET A 245 4.05 -4.78 -26.53
C MET A 245 2.98 -5.79 -26.07
N LEU A 246 2.20 -5.48 -25.04
CA LEU A 246 1.13 -6.35 -24.55
C LEU A 246 0.02 -6.54 -25.57
N LEU A 247 -0.44 -5.46 -26.21
CA LEU A 247 -1.47 -5.50 -27.25
C LEU A 247 -1.05 -6.37 -28.43
N ARG A 248 0.21 -6.27 -28.89
CA ARG A 248 0.76 -7.10 -29.97
C ARG A 248 0.77 -8.60 -29.63
N HIS A 249 0.78 -8.95 -28.34
CA HIS A 249 0.71 -10.35 -27.87
C HIS A 249 -0.69 -10.76 -27.45
N GLY A 250 -1.73 -9.97 -27.81
CA GLY A 250 -3.13 -10.32 -27.57
C GLY A 250 -3.63 -10.07 -26.13
N VAL A 251 -2.83 -9.39 -25.29
CA VAL A 251 -3.27 -9.01 -23.94
C VAL A 251 -4.10 -7.74 -24.03
N LYS A 252 -5.32 -7.72 -23.45
CA LYS A 252 -6.16 -6.53 -23.36
C LYS A 252 -5.55 -5.54 -22.37
N ALA A 253 -4.94 -4.48 -22.88
CA ALA A 253 -4.23 -3.48 -22.07
C ALA A 253 -4.63 -2.06 -22.45
N THR A 254 -4.47 -1.13 -21.50
CA THR A 254 -4.64 0.32 -21.72
C THR A 254 -3.51 1.10 -21.06
N VAL A 255 -3.35 2.35 -21.47
CA VAL A 255 -2.33 3.29 -20.97
C VAL A 255 -2.95 4.30 -20.03
N TYR A 256 -2.24 4.65 -18.95
CA TYR A 256 -2.63 5.73 -18.05
C TYR A 256 -1.44 6.59 -17.60
N HIS A 257 -1.40 7.86 -18.01
CA HIS A 257 -0.39 8.83 -17.57
C HIS A 257 -0.89 10.27 -17.71
N ALA A 258 -0.23 11.20 -17.04
CA ALA A 258 -0.63 12.62 -16.99
C ALA A 258 -0.60 13.34 -18.37
N GLY A 259 0.06 12.76 -19.38
CA GLY A 259 0.08 13.32 -20.75
C GLY A 259 -1.16 13.02 -21.58
N LEU A 260 -2.05 12.12 -21.12
CA LEU A 260 -3.32 11.86 -21.78
C LEU A 260 -4.32 12.99 -21.52
N THR A 261 -5.26 13.18 -22.45
CA THR A 261 -6.40 14.08 -22.22
C THR A 261 -7.25 13.60 -21.04
N PRO A 262 -7.97 14.49 -20.34
CA PRO A 262 -8.87 14.08 -19.26
C PRO A 262 -9.82 12.95 -19.68
N THR A 263 -10.49 13.10 -20.82
CA THR A 263 -11.42 12.11 -21.38
C THR A 263 -10.75 10.74 -21.63
N ALA A 264 -9.51 10.74 -22.15
CA ALA A 264 -8.78 9.49 -22.37
C ALA A 264 -8.36 8.82 -21.05
N ARG A 265 -8.03 9.60 -20.02
CA ARG A 265 -7.73 9.09 -18.68
C ARG A 265 -8.96 8.47 -18.02
N ASP A 266 -10.09 9.17 -18.09
CA ASP A 266 -11.37 8.69 -17.54
C ASP A 266 -11.79 7.40 -18.21
N LYS A 267 -11.69 7.33 -19.55
CA LYS A 267 -11.97 6.11 -20.31
C LYS A 267 -11.05 4.94 -19.93
N ALA A 268 -9.73 5.18 -19.85
CA ALA A 268 -8.77 4.14 -19.48
C ALA A 268 -9.03 3.61 -18.06
N GLN A 269 -9.36 4.50 -17.12
CA GLN A 269 -9.73 4.13 -15.75
C GLN A 269 -11.03 3.34 -15.74
N GLU A 270 -12.06 3.79 -16.44
CA GLU A 270 -13.35 3.12 -16.53
C GLU A 270 -13.22 1.73 -17.16
N ASP A 271 -12.47 1.58 -18.24
CA ASP A 271 -12.23 0.30 -18.91
C ASP A 271 -11.52 -0.69 -17.97
N PHE A 272 -10.57 -0.22 -17.15
CA PHE A 272 -9.90 -1.07 -16.16
C PHE A 272 -10.81 -1.42 -14.98
N ILE A 273 -11.54 -0.45 -14.43
CA ILE A 273 -12.45 -0.64 -13.30
C ILE A 273 -13.55 -1.64 -13.67
N ASN A 274 -14.09 -1.56 -14.89
CA ASN A 274 -15.18 -2.41 -15.38
C ASN A 274 -14.70 -3.74 -16.02
N ASP A 275 -13.43 -4.14 -15.84
CA ASP A 275 -12.88 -5.38 -16.38
C ASP A 275 -12.96 -5.50 -17.92
N ARG A 276 -13.03 -4.37 -18.65
CA ARG A 276 -12.97 -4.35 -20.13
C ARG A 276 -11.56 -4.60 -20.63
N VAL A 277 -10.56 -4.22 -19.84
CA VAL A 277 -9.13 -4.52 -20.05
C VAL A 277 -8.57 -5.26 -18.84
N GLN A 278 -7.62 -6.15 -19.10
CA GLN A 278 -6.94 -6.94 -18.06
C GLN A 278 -5.82 -6.17 -17.39
N VAL A 279 -5.10 -5.33 -18.14
CA VAL A 279 -3.88 -4.67 -17.69
C VAL A 279 -3.98 -3.17 -17.90
N VAL A 280 -3.58 -2.41 -16.89
CA VAL A 280 -3.27 -0.99 -17.08
C VAL A 280 -1.76 -0.77 -16.95
N CYS A 281 -1.15 -0.23 -18.02
CA CYS A 281 0.22 0.26 -17.99
C CYS A 281 0.19 1.73 -17.57
N ALA A 282 0.91 2.08 -16.51
CA ALA A 282 0.76 3.41 -15.93
C ALA A 282 2.08 4.01 -15.43
N THR A 283 2.13 5.34 -15.38
CA THR A 283 3.07 6.05 -14.52
C THR A 283 2.47 6.22 -13.12
N ILE A 284 3.23 6.85 -12.21
CA ILE A 284 2.75 7.26 -10.88
C ILE A 284 1.48 8.14 -10.93
N ALA A 285 1.11 8.68 -12.09
CA ALA A 285 -0.14 9.43 -12.29
C ALA A 285 -1.40 8.56 -12.05
N LEU A 286 -1.30 7.23 -12.23
CA LEU A 286 -2.27 6.26 -11.75
C LEU A 286 -2.07 6.09 -10.23
N GLY A 287 -2.14 7.21 -9.54
CA GLY A 287 -1.90 7.30 -8.13
C GLY A 287 -3.12 6.93 -7.30
N MET A 288 -3.44 7.68 -6.27
CA MET A 288 -4.46 7.42 -5.26
C MET A 288 -5.89 7.19 -5.76
N GLY A 289 -6.16 7.39 -7.09
CA GLY A 289 -7.51 7.38 -7.67
C GLY A 289 -8.13 6.01 -8.02
N ILE A 290 -7.46 4.87 -7.80
CA ILE A 290 -8.05 3.55 -8.08
C ILE A 290 -8.33 2.78 -6.79
N ASP A 291 -9.61 2.50 -6.54
CA ASP A 291 -10.10 1.68 -5.43
C ASP A 291 -10.68 0.32 -5.89
N LYS A 292 -10.12 -0.25 -6.97
CA LYS A 292 -10.49 -1.57 -7.46
C LYS A 292 -9.96 -2.65 -6.51
N SER A 293 -10.85 -3.35 -5.83
CA SER A 293 -10.49 -4.33 -4.78
C SER A 293 -9.90 -5.63 -5.31
N ASN A 294 -10.20 -5.99 -6.56
CA ASN A 294 -9.82 -7.26 -7.18
C ASN A 294 -8.59 -7.19 -8.10
N VAL A 295 -7.71 -6.22 -7.91
CA VAL A 295 -6.39 -6.23 -8.55
C VAL A 295 -5.56 -7.37 -7.96
N ARG A 296 -5.15 -8.33 -8.81
CA ARG A 296 -4.45 -9.55 -8.37
C ARG A 296 -2.94 -9.43 -8.40
N TRP A 297 -2.41 -8.49 -9.16
CA TRP A 297 -0.95 -8.32 -9.23
C TRP A 297 -0.54 -6.90 -9.60
N VAL A 298 0.66 -6.53 -9.14
CA VAL A 298 1.33 -5.28 -9.49
C VAL A 298 2.76 -5.58 -9.93
N ILE A 299 3.12 -5.10 -11.12
CA ILE A 299 4.48 -5.21 -11.66
C ILE A 299 5.10 -3.81 -11.76
N HIS A 300 6.28 -3.65 -11.19
CA HIS A 300 7.12 -2.48 -11.42
C HIS A 300 8.11 -2.79 -12.54
N TYR A 301 7.87 -2.24 -13.73
CA TYR A 301 8.79 -2.36 -14.86
C TYR A 301 10.11 -1.63 -14.62
N ASN A 302 10.05 -0.55 -13.84
CA ASN A 302 11.17 0.25 -13.35
C ASN A 302 11.07 0.39 -11.83
N MET A 303 12.20 0.65 -11.16
CA MET A 303 12.24 0.89 -9.72
C MET A 303 11.47 2.18 -9.37
N PRO A 304 10.62 2.20 -8.34
CA PRO A 304 10.00 3.40 -7.81
C PRO A 304 11.00 4.28 -7.06
N LYS A 305 10.63 5.57 -6.85
CA LYS A 305 11.52 6.57 -6.24
C LYS A 305 11.76 6.39 -4.75
N SER A 306 10.89 5.67 -4.05
CA SER A 306 10.98 5.47 -2.59
C SER A 306 10.21 4.23 -2.14
N ILE A 307 10.49 3.75 -0.93
CA ILE A 307 9.78 2.63 -0.30
C ILE A 307 8.30 2.99 -0.06
N GLU A 308 8.00 4.23 0.31
CA GLU A 308 6.62 4.68 0.53
C GLU A 308 5.80 4.61 -0.77
N SER A 309 6.36 5.11 -1.89
CA SER A 309 5.73 5.00 -3.20
C SER A 309 5.53 3.54 -3.59
N PHE A 310 6.58 2.72 -3.44
CA PHE A 310 6.51 1.28 -3.69
C PHE A 310 5.41 0.60 -2.87
N TYR A 311 5.36 0.86 -1.56
CA TYR A 311 4.38 0.29 -0.65
C TYR A 311 2.94 0.68 -1.00
N GLN A 312 2.71 1.94 -1.38
CA GLN A 312 1.39 2.39 -1.86
C GLN A 312 0.97 1.72 -3.16
N GLU A 313 1.91 1.60 -4.11
CA GLU A 313 1.66 1.05 -5.43
C GLU A 313 1.37 -0.46 -5.35
N ILE A 314 2.16 -1.24 -4.61
CA ILE A 314 1.85 -2.66 -4.36
C ILE A 314 0.60 -2.85 -3.51
N GLY A 315 0.28 -1.89 -2.63
CA GLY A 315 -0.91 -1.88 -1.79
C GLY A 315 -2.23 -1.85 -2.57
N ARG A 316 -2.19 -1.61 -3.88
CA ARG A 316 -3.37 -1.69 -4.76
C ARG A 316 -3.79 -3.12 -5.02
N ALA A 317 -2.86 -4.08 -4.96
CA ALA A 317 -3.18 -5.49 -5.09
C ALA A 317 -3.81 -6.06 -3.81
N GLY A 318 -4.75 -6.97 -3.98
CA GLY A 318 -5.32 -7.76 -2.90
C GLY A 318 -5.97 -6.95 -1.78
N ARG A 319 -6.67 -5.86 -2.06
CA ARG A 319 -7.38 -5.06 -1.05
C ARG A 319 -8.48 -5.84 -0.34
N ASP A 320 -9.06 -6.81 -1.02
CA ASP A 320 -10.04 -7.76 -0.48
C ASP A 320 -9.42 -8.85 0.43
N GLY A 321 -8.09 -8.90 0.53
CA GLY A 321 -7.35 -9.88 1.33
C GLY A 321 -7.06 -11.20 0.60
N VAL A 322 -7.46 -11.33 -0.67
CA VAL A 322 -7.11 -12.49 -1.51
C VAL A 322 -5.62 -12.43 -1.87
N LYS A 323 -4.99 -13.61 -2.01
CA LYS A 323 -3.59 -13.72 -2.42
C LYS A 323 -3.33 -12.94 -3.71
N SER A 324 -2.24 -12.19 -3.72
CA SER A 324 -1.88 -11.32 -4.83
C SER A 324 -0.37 -11.22 -4.96
N ASP A 325 0.10 -10.98 -6.18
CA ASP A 325 1.53 -11.02 -6.48
C ASP A 325 2.10 -9.64 -6.75
N THR A 326 3.34 -9.41 -6.33
CA THR A 326 4.08 -8.21 -6.70
C THR A 326 5.44 -8.57 -7.29
N LEU A 327 5.83 -7.88 -8.35
CA LEU A 327 7.09 -8.10 -9.04
C LEU A 327 7.78 -6.78 -9.32
N LEU A 328 9.00 -6.61 -8.83
CA LEU A 328 9.85 -5.45 -9.07
C LEU A 328 11.02 -5.83 -9.98
N PHE A 329 11.17 -5.15 -11.11
CA PHE A 329 12.40 -5.18 -11.89
C PHE A 329 13.33 -4.05 -11.42
N TYR A 330 14.56 -4.42 -11.07
CA TYR A 330 15.60 -3.48 -10.65
C TYR A 330 16.74 -3.44 -11.67
N SER A 331 17.17 -2.23 -12.05
CA SER A 331 18.33 -1.99 -12.88
C SER A 331 19.10 -0.74 -12.44
N LEU A 332 20.42 -0.74 -12.65
CA LEU A 332 21.25 0.44 -12.39
C LEU A 332 20.89 1.64 -13.27
N GLY A 333 20.36 1.41 -14.47
CA GLY A 333 19.87 2.48 -15.35
C GLY A 333 18.70 3.26 -14.74
N ASP A 334 17.78 2.56 -14.06
CA ASP A 334 16.67 3.19 -13.34
C ASP A 334 17.19 4.06 -12.17
N LEU A 335 18.17 3.56 -11.42
CA LEU A 335 18.78 4.28 -10.31
C LEU A 335 19.44 5.59 -10.79
N VAL A 336 20.22 5.56 -11.88
CA VAL A 336 20.86 6.76 -12.45
C VAL A 336 19.83 7.80 -12.87
N MET A 337 18.72 7.38 -13.49
CA MET A 337 17.65 8.28 -13.91
C MET A 337 16.93 8.90 -12.71
N LEU A 338 16.58 8.10 -11.71
CA LEU A 338 15.91 8.55 -10.49
C LEU A 338 16.80 9.47 -9.66
N SER A 339 18.13 9.23 -9.61
CA SER A 339 19.07 10.11 -8.94
C SER A 339 19.10 11.50 -9.57
N LYS A 340 19.04 11.61 -10.90
CA LYS A 340 18.92 12.90 -11.59
C LYS A 340 17.64 13.62 -11.18
N PHE A 341 16.48 12.94 -11.20
CA PHE A 341 15.21 13.56 -10.76
C PHE A 341 15.25 14.00 -9.29
N ALA A 342 15.91 13.24 -8.42
CA ALA A 342 16.08 13.62 -7.02
C ALA A 342 16.97 14.87 -6.87
N MET A 343 18.03 14.99 -7.66
CA MET A 343 18.94 16.16 -7.66
C MET A 343 18.25 17.43 -8.19
N ASP A 344 17.35 17.28 -9.16
CA ASP A 344 16.60 18.40 -9.74
C ASP A 344 15.40 18.85 -8.87
N SER A 345 15.16 18.19 -7.74
CA SER A 345 14.05 18.49 -6.83
C SER A 345 14.43 19.51 -5.76
N GLY A 346 13.45 20.30 -5.26
CA GLY A 346 13.68 21.24 -4.15
C GLY A 346 14.07 20.60 -2.80
N GLN A 347 14.09 19.26 -2.71
CA GLN A 347 14.41 18.48 -1.50
C GLN A 347 15.45 17.38 -1.79
N GLN A 348 16.56 17.75 -2.42
CA GLN A 348 17.59 16.83 -2.93
C GLN A 348 18.03 15.78 -1.92
N THR A 349 18.48 16.20 -0.74
CA THR A 349 19.03 15.31 0.29
C THR A 349 18.03 14.23 0.69
N ILE A 350 16.79 14.63 0.98
CA ILE A 350 15.73 13.72 1.43
C ILE A 350 15.36 12.73 0.32
N ASN A 351 15.21 13.21 -0.92
CA ASN A 351 14.85 12.36 -2.05
C ASN A 351 15.95 11.36 -2.42
N LEU A 352 17.22 11.75 -2.31
CA LEU A 352 18.35 10.85 -2.51
C LEU A 352 18.42 9.78 -1.41
N GLU A 353 18.16 10.12 -0.15
CA GLU A 353 18.12 9.15 0.95
C GLU A 353 16.97 8.15 0.78
N LYS A 354 15.78 8.61 0.42
CA LYS A 354 14.64 7.73 0.12
C LYS A 354 14.93 6.79 -1.05
N LEU A 355 15.57 7.31 -2.09
CA LEU A 355 16.01 6.51 -3.24
C LEU A 355 17.05 5.47 -2.83
N ASN A 356 18.02 5.84 -2.00
CA ASN A 356 19.02 4.92 -1.47
C ASN A 356 18.37 3.78 -0.65
N ARG A 357 17.38 4.09 0.18
CA ARG A 357 16.62 3.05 0.91
C ARG A 357 15.87 2.10 -0.03
N MET A 358 15.30 2.62 -1.11
CA MET A 358 14.64 1.78 -2.13
C MET A 358 15.66 0.89 -2.89
N GLN A 359 16.84 1.41 -3.20
CA GLN A 359 17.94 0.63 -3.77
C GLN A 359 18.34 -0.50 -2.81
N GLN A 360 18.57 -0.18 -1.54
CA GLN A 360 18.91 -1.16 -0.50
C GLN A 360 17.87 -2.28 -0.38
N TYR A 361 16.58 -1.92 -0.45
CA TYR A 361 15.51 -2.91 -0.52
C TYR A 361 15.65 -3.85 -1.73
N ALA A 362 15.88 -3.27 -2.92
CA ALA A 362 15.98 -4.05 -4.15
C ALA A 362 17.22 -4.96 -4.20
N GLU A 363 18.33 -4.52 -3.64
CA GLU A 363 19.61 -5.24 -3.64
C GLU A 363 19.80 -6.20 -2.45
N SER A 364 18.98 -6.12 -1.42
CA SER A 364 19.12 -6.92 -0.21
C SER A 364 18.84 -8.41 -0.44
N ASP A 365 19.55 -9.25 0.29
CA ASP A 365 19.34 -10.70 0.41
C ASP A 365 18.67 -11.10 1.75
N ILE A 366 17.95 -10.14 2.35
CA ILE A 366 17.13 -10.31 3.55
C ILE A 366 15.65 -10.37 3.13
N CYS A 367 14.82 -10.98 3.97
CA CYS A 367 13.38 -11.06 3.76
C CYS A 367 12.80 -9.70 3.39
N ARG A 368 12.19 -9.59 2.20
CA ARG A 368 11.63 -8.34 1.66
C ARG A 368 10.63 -7.70 2.59
N ARG A 369 9.78 -8.51 3.20
CA ARG A 369 8.74 -8.03 4.13
C ARG A 369 9.34 -7.46 5.40
N ARG A 370 10.36 -8.10 5.96
CA ARG A 370 11.09 -7.59 7.12
C ARG A 370 11.66 -6.20 6.86
N ILE A 371 12.25 -5.97 5.69
CA ILE A 371 12.79 -4.66 5.32
C ILE A 371 11.69 -3.60 5.23
N LEU A 372 10.56 -3.93 4.59
CA LEU A 372 9.42 -3.01 4.50
C LEU A 372 8.86 -2.66 5.88
N LEU A 373 8.64 -3.66 6.74
CA LEU A 373 8.10 -3.43 8.07
C LEU A 373 9.05 -2.62 8.94
N ASN A 374 10.35 -2.93 8.92
CA ASN A 374 11.37 -2.15 9.64
C ASN A 374 11.43 -0.70 9.17
N TYR A 375 11.25 -0.44 7.88
CA TYR A 375 11.19 0.92 7.35
C TYR A 375 10.06 1.74 7.98
N PHE A 376 8.91 1.12 8.27
CA PHE A 376 7.77 1.75 8.94
C PHE A 376 7.84 1.67 10.48
N GLY A 377 8.96 1.15 11.04
CA GLY A 377 9.17 1.04 12.48
C GLY A 377 8.51 -0.18 13.13
N GLU A 378 8.13 -1.19 12.34
CA GLU A 378 7.55 -2.45 12.82
C GLU A 378 8.58 -3.58 12.70
N ASN A 379 8.81 -4.30 13.80
CA ASN A 379 9.71 -5.45 13.82
C ASN A 379 8.95 -6.74 13.54
N MET A 380 9.58 -7.60 12.74
CA MET A 380 9.09 -8.93 12.42
C MET A 380 10.02 -9.99 13.03
N GLU A 381 9.48 -10.89 13.84
CA GLU A 381 10.27 -11.92 14.52
C GLU A 381 10.79 -13.00 13.56
N HIS A 382 9.99 -13.37 12.55
CA HIS A 382 10.30 -14.43 11.59
C HIS A 382 10.29 -13.93 10.15
N ASP A 383 11.01 -14.63 9.27
CA ASP A 383 10.95 -14.37 7.83
C ASP A 383 9.57 -14.74 7.26
N CYS A 384 9.10 -14.03 6.24
CA CYS A 384 7.69 -14.10 5.80
C CYS A 384 7.29 -15.37 5.05
N GLY A 385 8.24 -16.18 4.58
CA GLY A 385 7.99 -17.37 3.75
C GLY A 385 7.41 -17.10 2.35
N ASN A 386 7.04 -15.84 2.04
CA ASN A 386 6.30 -15.47 0.83
C ASN A 386 6.99 -14.37 -0.01
N CYS A 387 8.32 -14.30 0.00
CA CYS A 387 9.08 -13.44 -0.91
C CYS A 387 10.14 -14.24 -1.67
N ASP A 388 10.75 -13.63 -2.69
CA ASP A 388 11.80 -14.26 -3.49
C ASP A 388 12.97 -14.78 -2.65
N VAL A 389 13.40 -13.99 -1.64
CA VAL A 389 14.49 -14.37 -0.72
C VAL A 389 14.11 -15.54 0.19
N CYS A 390 12.88 -15.55 0.74
CA CYS A 390 12.44 -16.64 1.61
C CYS A 390 12.23 -17.97 0.86
N ARG A 391 11.84 -17.89 -0.41
CA ARG A 391 11.69 -19.10 -1.27
C ARG A 391 13.03 -19.64 -1.77
N ASN A 392 14.06 -18.80 -1.85
CA ASN A 392 15.42 -19.16 -2.21
C ASN A 392 16.39 -18.53 -1.21
N PRO A 393 16.44 -19.07 0.04
CA PRO A 393 17.19 -18.44 1.12
C PRO A 393 18.70 -18.48 0.83
N PRO A 394 19.40 -17.34 1.03
CA PRO A 394 20.83 -17.29 0.91
C PRO A 394 21.49 -18.05 2.07
N GLU A 395 22.74 -18.46 1.86
CA GLU A 395 23.57 -19.04 2.91
C GLU A 395 23.83 -18.01 4.02
N ARG A 396 23.66 -18.42 5.29
CA ARG A 396 23.82 -17.55 6.46
C ARG A 396 24.84 -18.15 7.42
N PHE A 397 25.46 -17.27 8.21
CA PHE A 397 26.41 -17.63 9.28
C PHE A 397 26.10 -16.84 10.56
N ASP A 398 26.62 -17.32 11.70
CA ASP A 398 26.54 -16.59 12.97
C ASP A 398 27.45 -15.36 12.94
N GLY A 399 26.88 -14.21 12.64
CA GLY A 399 27.53 -12.91 12.56
C GLY A 399 27.43 -12.10 13.86
N THR A 400 27.02 -12.70 14.98
CA THR A 400 26.75 -12.00 16.24
C THR A 400 27.90 -11.11 16.68
N ILE A 401 29.13 -11.58 16.59
CA ILE A 401 30.32 -10.79 16.98
C ILE A 401 30.52 -9.57 16.06
N ILE A 402 30.26 -9.72 14.75
CA ILE A 402 30.35 -8.60 13.79
C ILE A 402 29.31 -7.53 14.14
N VAL A 403 28.09 -7.95 14.42
CA VAL A 403 27.00 -7.05 14.84
C VAL A 403 27.34 -6.35 16.16
N GLN A 404 27.82 -7.10 17.15
CA GLN A 404 28.22 -6.53 18.45
C GLN A 404 29.35 -5.51 18.34
N LYS A 405 30.36 -5.74 17.48
CA LYS A 405 31.44 -4.76 17.20
C LYS A 405 30.84 -3.42 16.71
N ALA A 406 29.90 -3.48 15.74
CA ALA A 406 29.26 -2.30 15.17
C ALA A 406 28.36 -1.58 16.18
N LEU A 407 27.47 -2.31 16.85
CA LEU A 407 26.55 -1.72 17.82
C LEU A 407 27.28 -1.14 19.04
N SER A 408 28.34 -1.80 19.53
CA SER A 408 29.21 -1.25 20.57
C SER A 408 29.84 0.09 20.17
N ALA A 409 30.29 0.23 18.93
CA ALA A 409 30.86 1.48 18.45
C ALA A 409 29.79 2.60 18.37
N ILE A 410 28.57 2.28 17.95
CA ILE A 410 27.45 3.22 17.93
C ILE A 410 27.12 3.72 19.35
N VAL A 411 27.04 2.82 20.35
CA VAL A 411 26.76 3.22 21.74
C VAL A 411 27.88 4.08 22.30
N ARG A 412 29.14 3.70 22.09
CA ARG A 412 30.30 4.41 22.64
C ARG A 412 30.54 5.79 22.03
N THR A 413 29.86 6.12 20.96
CA THR A 413 29.85 7.45 20.33
C THR A 413 28.55 8.21 20.63
N ASP A 414 27.83 7.82 21.71
CA ASP A 414 26.56 8.41 22.13
C ASP A 414 25.51 8.43 21.01
N GLN A 415 25.63 7.47 20.07
CA GLN A 415 24.75 7.37 18.91
C GLN A 415 24.73 8.67 18.06
N GLN A 416 25.86 9.37 17.96
CA GLN A 416 26.01 10.65 17.23
C GLN A 416 26.94 10.53 16.01
N ILE A 417 26.98 9.36 15.40
CA ILE A 417 27.79 9.10 14.20
C ILE A 417 26.94 8.54 13.07
N GLY A 418 27.37 8.85 11.83
CA GLY A 418 26.85 8.22 10.62
C GLY A 418 27.68 7.01 10.18
N THR A 419 27.22 6.31 9.16
CA THR A 419 27.82 5.06 8.65
C THR A 419 29.30 5.21 8.27
N ARG A 420 29.68 6.33 7.63
CA ARG A 420 31.07 6.58 7.22
C ARG A 420 32.03 6.63 8.42
N MET A 421 31.63 7.35 9.48
CA MET A 421 32.40 7.46 10.71
C MET A 421 32.46 6.12 11.44
N LEU A 422 31.36 5.38 11.50
CA LEU A 422 31.31 4.04 12.10
C LEU A 422 32.31 3.08 11.43
N VAL A 423 32.33 3.02 10.10
CA VAL A 423 33.27 2.16 9.36
C VAL A 423 34.71 2.59 9.62
N ALA A 424 35.01 3.90 9.69
CA ALA A 424 36.35 4.41 10.01
C ALA A 424 36.80 3.97 11.41
N ILE A 425 35.93 4.09 12.43
CA ILE A 425 36.22 3.64 13.80
C ILE A 425 36.51 2.14 13.82
N LEU A 426 35.61 1.31 13.22
CA LEU A 426 35.75 -0.14 13.22
C LEU A 426 37.02 -0.62 12.55
N ARG A 427 37.44 0.05 11.47
CA ARG A 427 38.64 -0.30 10.74
C ARG A 427 39.93 0.33 11.33
N GLY A 428 39.80 1.31 12.22
CA GLY A 428 40.92 2.08 12.73
C GLY A 428 41.52 3.02 11.66
N ASN A 429 40.71 3.55 10.77
CA ASN A 429 41.10 4.49 9.73
C ASN A 429 40.84 5.91 10.22
N PHE A 430 41.86 6.80 10.10
CA PHE A 430 41.70 8.20 10.43
C PHE A 430 40.94 8.92 9.30
N ILE A 431 39.90 9.64 9.67
CA ILE A 431 39.14 10.54 8.80
C ILE A 431 38.92 11.86 9.54
N GLU A 432 38.56 12.91 8.81
CA GLU A 432 38.27 14.25 9.36
C GLU A 432 37.23 14.18 10.50
N GLY A 433 37.54 14.87 11.63
CA GLY A 433 36.69 14.93 12.82
C GLY A 433 36.74 13.69 13.72
N LEU A 434 37.50 12.62 13.39
CA LEU A 434 37.56 11.41 14.22
C LEU A 434 38.41 11.63 15.48
N ALA A 435 39.61 12.16 15.32
CA ALA A 435 40.53 12.43 16.42
C ALA A 435 40.01 13.60 17.29
N ASP A 436 39.43 14.62 16.69
CA ASP A 436 38.90 15.80 17.39
C ASP A 436 37.81 15.42 18.40
N LYS A 437 37.02 14.37 18.08
CA LYS A 437 36.00 13.80 18.97
C LYS A 437 36.53 12.70 19.90
N GLY A 438 37.84 12.39 19.86
CA GLY A 438 38.44 11.35 20.68
C GLY A 438 38.04 9.92 20.34
N TYR A 439 37.53 9.68 19.14
CA TYR A 439 37.04 8.36 18.73
C TYR A 439 38.16 7.36 18.44
N ASP A 440 39.39 7.83 18.22
CA ASP A 440 40.62 7.03 18.13
C ASP A 440 40.99 6.34 19.45
N LYS A 441 40.51 6.86 20.60
CA LYS A 441 40.73 6.31 21.94
C LYS A 441 39.65 5.30 22.39
N LEU A 442 38.65 5.09 21.60
CA LEU A 442 37.57 4.14 21.93
C LEU A 442 38.11 2.70 21.90
N LYS A 443 37.64 1.85 22.83
CA LYS A 443 37.92 0.41 22.81
C LYS A 443 37.45 -0.29 21.51
N THR A 444 36.58 0.36 20.76
CA THR A 444 36.09 -0.13 19.48
C THR A 444 36.88 0.35 18.27
N PHE A 445 37.91 1.20 18.47
CA PHE A 445 38.76 1.66 17.38
C PHE A 445 39.64 0.53 16.85
N GLY A 446 39.44 0.16 15.59
CA GLY A 446 40.21 -0.87 14.90
C GLY A 446 39.82 -2.33 15.24
N VAL A 447 38.72 -2.60 15.98
CA VAL A 447 38.30 -3.97 16.32
C VAL A 447 37.80 -4.78 15.11
N GLY A 448 37.55 -4.15 14.00
CA GLY A 448 37.09 -4.76 12.76
C GLY A 448 38.04 -4.57 11.58
N ARG A 449 39.36 -4.42 11.84
CA ARG A 449 40.40 -4.29 10.79
C ARG A 449 40.48 -5.51 9.88
N ASP A 450 40.16 -6.67 10.42
CA ASP A 450 40.08 -7.97 9.73
C ASP A 450 39.06 -7.99 8.60
N ILE A 451 38.03 -7.15 8.65
CA ILE A 451 36.95 -7.09 7.65
C ILE A 451 37.23 -5.93 6.67
N PRO A 452 37.21 -6.20 5.35
CA PRO A 452 37.36 -5.15 4.33
C PRO A 452 36.29 -4.05 4.45
N GLN A 453 36.62 -2.83 4.07
CA GLN A 453 35.70 -1.69 4.14
C GLN A 453 34.37 -1.95 3.40
N ARG A 454 34.43 -2.60 2.23
CA ARG A 454 33.25 -2.92 1.43
C ARG A 454 32.35 -3.94 2.14
N ASP A 455 32.94 -4.95 2.79
CA ASP A 455 32.19 -5.97 3.53
C ASP A 455 31.54 -5.37 4.77
N TRP A 456 32.21 -4.41 5.44
CA TRP A 456 31.56 -3.63 6.51
C TRP A 456 30.33 -2.87 6.01
N GLN A 457 30.37 -2.27 4.81
CA GLN A 457 29.22 -1.59 4.25
C GLN A 457 28.07 -2.56 4.00
N ASP A 458 28.37 -3.75 3.47
CA ASP A 458 27.37 -4.79 3.22
C ASP A 458 26.79 -5.34 4.54
N TYR A 459 27.61 -5.60 5.56
CA TYR A 459 27.11 -6.04 6.87
C TYR A 459 26.29 -4.96 7.59
N LEU A 460 26.69 -3.69 7.53
CA LEU A 460 25.91 -2.60 8.11
C LEU A 460 24.56 -2.45 7.40
N LEU A 461 24.51 -2.66 6.09
CA LEU A 461 23.25 -2.70 5.35
C LEU A 461 22.37 -3.86 5.81
N GLN A 462 22.93 -5.05 6.01
CA GLN A 462 22.19 -6.18 6.55
C GLN A 462 21.64 -5.87 7.96
N MET A 463 22.47 -5.30 8.85
CA MET A 463 22.06 -4.92 10.21
C MET A 463 20.93 -3.90 10.21
N LEU A 464 21.00 -2.89 9.33
CA LEU A 464 19.96 -1.89 9.14
C LEU A 464 18.64 -2.53 8.65
N ASN A 465 18.74 -3.42 7.67
CA ASN A 465 17.59 -4.12 7.10
C ASN A 465 16.99 -5.18 8.06
N MET A 466 17.78 -5.69 8.99
CA MET A 466 17.32 -6.55 10.09
C MET A 466 16.76 -5.76 11.27
N GLY A 467 16.87 -4.43 11.23
CA GLY A 467 16.33 -3.55 12.25
C GLY A 467 17.15 -3.52 13.55
N TYR A 468 18.45 -3.80 13.52
CA TYR A 468 19.31 -3.69 14.70
C TYR A 468 19.67 -2.26 15.06
N PHE A 469 19.68 -1.36 14.08
CA PHE A 469 19.74 0.09 14.25
C PHE A 469 18.91 0.81 13.18
N GLU A 470 18.58 2.06 13.42
CA GLU A 470 17.91 2.95 12.49
C GLU A 470 18.75 4.17 12.16
N VAL A 471 18.45 4.86 11.05
CA VAL A 471 19.09 6.12 10.67
C VAL A 471 18.15 7.27 11.02
N ALA A 472 18.60 8.17 11.90
CA ALA A 472 17.85 9.38 12.26
C ALA A 472 18.11 10.49 11.23
N TYR A 473 17.34 10.51 10.14
CA TYR A 473 17.50 11.46 9.02
C TYR A 473 17.33 12.92 9.43
N ASN A 474 16.51 13.19 10.43
CA ASN A 474 16.30 14.52 11.01
C ASN A 474 17.42 14.94 11.97
N ASN A 475 18.42 14.10 12.21
CA ASN A 475 19.54 14.34 13.10
C ASN A 475 20.86 13.93 12.44
N ASN A 476 21.24 14.61 11.37
CA ASN A 476 22.49 14.41 10.63
C ASN A 476 22.79 12.95 10.26
N ASN A 477 21.77 12.16 9.95
CA ASN A 477 21.90 10.73 9.62
C ASN A 477 22.59 9.90 10.71
N HIS A 478 22.40 10.27 11.97
CA HIS A 478 22.98 9.54 13.10
C HIS A 478 22.33 8.17 13.24
N LEU A 479 23.14 7.18 13.60
CA LEU A 479 22.71 5.80 13.83
C LEU A 479 22.18 5.64 15.25
N LYS A 480 20.96 5.09 15.38
CA LYS A 480 20.29 4.83 16.66
C LYS A 480 20.05 3.35 16.83
N ILE A 481 20.39 2.79 17.99
CA ILE A 481 20.15 1.38 18.29
C ILE A 481 18.67 1.16 18.59
N THR A 482 18.13 0.09 18.02
CA THR A 482 16.76 -0.36 18.31
C THR A 482 16.72 -1.31 19.51
N PRO A 483 15.54 -1.62 20.07
CA PRO A 483 15.39 -2.67 21.07
C PRO A 483 15.91 -4.05 20.61
N SER A 484 15.69 -4.40 19.34
CA SER A 484 16.25 -5.65 18.75
C SER A 484 17.77 -5.64 18.70
N GLY A 485 18.36 -4.51 18.32
CA GLY A 485 19.81 -4.33 18.33
C GLY A 485 20.38 -4.44 19.75
N ALA A 486 19.70 -3.89 20.74
CA ALA A 486 20.12 -4.00 22.14
C ALA A 486 20.18 -5.47 22.62
N LYS A 487 19.20 -6.30 22.26
CA LYS A 487 19.21 -7.73 22.61
C LYS A 487 20.43 -8.46 22.03
N VAL A 488 20.80 -8.18 20.77
CA VAL A 488 22.01 -8.75 20.16
C VAL A 488 23.28 -8.21 20.82
N LEU A 489 23.34 -6.90 21.06
CA LEU A 489 24.49 -6.26 21.72
C LEU A 489 24.80 -6.88 23.07
N TYR A 490 23.78 -7.16 23.88
CA TYR A 490 23.92 -7.74 25.21
C TYR A 490 23.88 -9.28 25.23
N GLY A 491 23.93 -9.95 24.06
CA GLY A 491 24.04 -11.40 23.95
C GLY A 491 22.75 -12.18 24.27
N GLN A 492 21.61 -11.51 24.29
CA GLN A 492 20.30 -12.13 24.51
C GLN A 492 19.76 -12.82 23.24
N GLU A 493 20.19 -12.37 22.07
CA GLU A 493 19.82 -12.94 20.76
C GLU A 493 21.06 -13.08 19.87
N LYS A 494 21.05 -14.10 19.00
CA LYS A 494 22.07 -14.29 17.96
C LYS A 494 21.69 -13.53 16.70
N ALA A 495 22.71 -13.02 15.97
CA ALA A 495 22.51 -12.37 14.69
C ALA A 495 23.02 -13.24 13.54
N MET A 496 22.12 -13.70 12.67
CA MET A 496 22.47 -14.47 11.49
C MET A 496 22.66 -13.52 10.29
N LEU A 497 23.87 -13.40 9.78
CA LEU A 497 24.20 -12.60 8.60
C LEU A 497 24.30 -13.48 7.35
N VAL A 498 23.99 -12.89 6.19
CA VAL A 498 24.14 -13.52 4.88
C VAL A 498 25.60 -13.53 4.47
N VAL A 499 26.08 -14.66 3.95
CA VAL A 499 27.42 -14.79 3.40
C VAL A 499 27.57 -13.91 2.16
N ILE A 500 28.54 -13.00 2.17
CA ILE A 500 28.83 -12.12 1.02
C ILE A 500 29.53 -12.97 -0.06
N LYS A 501 28.75 -13.40 -1.08
CA LYS A 501 29.30 -14.07 -2.26
C LYS A 501 29.69 -13.02 -3.29
N ARG A 502 30.99 -12.90 -3.58
CA ARG A 502 31.49 -12.08 -4.69
C ARG A 502 31.62 -12.98 -5.91
N GLU A 503 30.84 -12.73 -6.97
CA GLU A 503 31.10 -13.30 -8.28
C GLU A 503 32.41 -12.68 -8.80
N GLU A 504 33.48 -13.46 -8.85
CA GLU A 504 34.59 -13.19 -9.75
C GLU A 504 34.02 -13.22 -11.17
N GLN A 505 34.28 -12.20 -11.95
CA GLN A 505 33.83 -12.11 -13.35
C GLN A 505 34.52 -13.22 -14.17
N GLU A 506 34.02 -14.43 -14.07
CA GLU A 506 34.34 -15.47 -15.02
C GLU A 506 33.38 -15.37 -16.22
N THR A 507 33.96 -15.08 -17.38
CA THR A 507 33.31 -15.21 -18.66
C THR A 507 32.95 -16.68 -18.92
N LYS A 508 31.69 -17.05 -18.70
CA LYS A 508 31.21 -18.41 -18.99
C LYS A 508 30.73 -18.52 -20.45
N PRO A 509 31.11 -19.59 -21.15
CA PRO A 509 30.64 -19.89 -22.50
C PRO A 509 29.17 -20.36 -22.47
N LYS A 510 28.44 -19.98 -23.51
CA LYS A 510 27.02 -20.30 -23.75
C LYS A 510 26.77 -21.82 -23.78
N GLY A 511 26.23 -22.38 -22.70
CA GLY A 511 25.71 -23.74 -22.68
C GLY A 511 24.22 -23.75 -23.09
N ARG A 512 23.91 -24.62 -24.08
CA ARG A 512 22.54 -24.89 -24.54
C ARG A 512 21.72 -25.54 -23.44
N SER A 513 20.61 -24.90 -23.03
CA SER A 513 19.62 -25.50 -22.13
C SER A 513 18.71 -26.46 -22.87
N LYS A 514 18.57 -27.69 -22.35
CA LYS A 514 17.63 -28.72 -22.81
C LYS A 514 16.19 -28.26 -22.54
N LYS A 515 15.33 -28.42 -23.55
CA LYS A 515 13.87 -28.33 -23.47
C LYS A 515 13.36 -29.37 -22.48
N GLN A 516 12.60 -28.95 -21.48
CA GLN A 516 11.71 -29.84 -20.72
C GLN A 516 10.34 -29.83 -21.38
N GLU A 517 9.84 -31.05 -21.65
CA GLU A 517 8.53 -31.31 -22.24
C GLU A 517 7.40 -30.95 -21.28
N GLU A 518 6.38 -30.26 -21.80
CA GLU A 518 5.15 -29.94 -21.12
C GLU A 518 4.27 -31.18 -20.95
N LYS A 519 3.83 -31.43 -19.69
CA LYS A 519 2.78 -32.40 -19.40
C LYS A 519 1.39 -31.77 -19.55
N PRO A 520 0.38 -32.51 -20.06
CA PRO A 520 -0.91 -31.95 -20.40
C PRO A 520 -1.78 -31.60 -19.20
N LEU A 521 -2.63 -30.57 -19.39
CA LEU A 521 -3.58 -30.03 -18.43
C LEU A 521 -4.51 -31.12 -17.87
N PHE A 522 -4.61 -31.16 -16.54
CA PHE A 522 -5.59 -31.95 -15.81
C PHE A 522 -7.02 -31.44 -16.07
N LYS A 523 -7.93 -32.36 -16.34
CA LYS A 523 -9.38 -32.12 -16.30
C LYS A 523 -9.79 -31.86 -14.84
N VAL A 524 -10.47 -30.75 -14.58
CA VAL A 524 -11.00 -30.41 -13.25
C VAL A 524 -12.16 -31.35 -12.92
N PRO A 525 -12.19 -31.99 -11.75
CA PRO A 525 -13.32 -32.81 -11.31
C PRO A 525 -14.55 -31.91 -11.03
N THR A 526 -15.71 -32.31 -11.49
CA THR A 526 -16.98 -31.60 -11.32
C THR A 526 -17.60 -31.76 -9.93
N SER A 527 -17.07 -32.62 -9.08
CA SER A 527 -17.54 -32.82 -7.69
C SER A 527 -16.41 -32.55 -6.69
N VAL A 528 -16.53 -31.46 -5.95
CA VAL A 528 -15.62 -31.08 -4.86
C VAL A 528 -16.35 -31.23 -3.53
N PRO A 529 -15.75 -31.79 -2.45
CA PRO A 529 -16.39 -31.92 -1.14
C PRO A 529 -16.92 -30.59 -0.59
N MET A 530 -17.95 -30.65 0.25
CA MET A 530 -18.48 -29.47 0.94
C MET A 530 -17.39 -28.94 1.91
N GLY A 531 -17.09 -27.64 1.84
CA GLY A 531 -16.01 -27.00 2.62
C GLY A 531 -14.74 -26.71 1.81
N GLU A 532 -14.58 -27.28 0.61
CA GLU A 532 -13.55 -26.91 -0.35
C GLU A 532 -14.12 -26.04 -1.46
N GLU A 533 -13.32 -25.12 -1.98
CA GLU A 533 -13.73 -24.23 -3.07
C GLU A 533 -13.98 -25.03 -4.36
N ASN A 534 -15.14 -24.77 -4.99
CA ASN A 534 -15.43 -25.31 -6.33
C ASN A 534 -15.06 -24.28 -7.40
N PRO A 535 -13.98 -24.50 -8.18
CA PRO A 535 -13.53 -23.54 -9.19
C PRO A 535 -14.53 -23.32 -10.32
N ALA A 536 -15.31 -24.33 -10.68
CA ALA A 536 -16.34 -24.21 -11.74
C ALA A 536 -17.50 -23.32 -11.26
N LEU A 537 -17.96 -23.52 -10.03
CA LEU A 537 -18.98 -22.65 -9.43
C LEU A 537 -18.47 -21.23 -9.26
N PHE A 538 -17.22 -21.04 -8.82
CA PHE A 538 -16.64 -19.70 -8.72
C PHE A 538 -16.70 -18.96 -10.07
N GLU A 539 -16.35 -19.64 -11.15
CA GLU A 539 -16.37 -19.02 -12.48
C GLU A 539 -17.79 -18.68 -12.94
N GLU A 540 -18.78 -19.53 -12.68
CA GLU A 540 -20.19 -19.22 -12.96
C GLU A 540 -20.69 -18.01 -12.18
N LEU A 541 -20.38 -17.94 -10.88
CA LEU A 541 -20.74 -16.81 -10.03
C LEU A 541 -20.01 -15.52 -10.47
N ARG A 542 -18.79 -15.62 -10.96
CA ARG A 542 -18.03 -14.49 -11.52
C ARG A 542 -18.71 -13.95 -12.78
N ILE A 543 -19.16 -14.83 -13.68
CA ILE A 543 -19.90 -14.46 -14.90
C ILE A 543 -21.23 -13.83 -14.54
N LEU A 544 -21.99 -14.41 -13.61
CA LEU A 544 -23.26 -13.85 -13.12
C LEU A 544 -23.05 -12.44 -12.53
N ARG A 545 -22.07 -12.30 -11.65
CA ARG A 545 -21.72 -10.99 -11.06
C ARG A 545 -21.42 -9.95 -12.13
N LYS A 546 -20.64 -10.31 -13.16
CA LYS A 546 -20.32 -9.41 -14.27
C LYS A 546 -21.56 -8.98 -15.02
N ARG A 547 -22.47 -9.90 -15.33
CA ARG A 547 -23.75 -9.60 -15.99
C ARG A 547 -24.60 -8.62 -15.17
N LEU A 548 -24.74 -8.85 -13.87
CA LEU A 548 -25.50 -7.97 -12.96
C LEU A 548 -24.87 -6.57 -12.84
N ALA A 549 -23.56 -6.50 -12.85
CA ALA A 549 -22.81 -5.25 -12.81
C ALA A 549 -22.99 -4.44 -14.10
N ASP A 550 -22.90 -5.09 -15.27
CA ASP A 550 -23.08 -4.45 -16.58
C ASP A 550 -24.50 -3.90 -16.77
N GLN A 551 -25.54 -4.61 -16.28
CA GLN A 551 -26.92 -4.13 -16.28
C GLN A 551 -27.12 -2.84 -15.47
N GLN A 552 -26.32 -2.61 -14.45
CA GLN A 552 -26.42 -1.46 -13.55
C GLN A 552 -25.36 -0.39 -13.84
N ALA A 553 -24.52 -0.60 -14.85
CA ALA A 553 -23.38 0.27 -15.18
C ALA A 553 -22.45 0.56 -13.97
N ILE A 554 -22.23 -0.46 -13.11
CA ILE A 554 -21.34 -0.38 -11.94
C ILE A 554 -20.23 -1.43 -12.04
N PRO A 555 -19.08 -1.20 -11.37
CA PRO A 555 -17.99 -2.19 -11.30
C PRO A 555 -18.41 -3.51 -10.66
N ALA A 556 -17.95 -4.63 -11.20
CA ALA A 556 -18.36 -5.97 -10.75
C ALA A 556 -18.02 -6.23 -9.26
N TYR A 557 -16.88 -5.74 -8.77
CA TYR A 557 -16.48 -5.89 -7.37
C TYR A 557 -17.38 -5.11 -6.37
N ILE A 558 -18.15 -4.13 -6.84
CA ILE A 558 -19.15 -3.39 -6.03
C ILE A 558 -20.36 -4.28 -5.77
N VAL A 559 -20.78 -5.10 -6.73
CA VAL A 559 -21.86 -6.08 -6.53
C VAL A 559 -21.44 -7.03 -5.41
N LEU A 560 -20.39 -7.81 -5.61
CA LEU A 560 -19.77 -8.68 -4.59
C LEU A 560 -18.25 -8.70 -4.79
N SER A 561 -17.47 -8.69 -3.70
CA SER A 561 -16.03 -8.82 -3.76
C SER A 561 -15.60 -10.24 -4.19
N ASP A 562 -14.38 -10.39 -4.74
CA ASP A 562 -13.84 -11.72 -5.05
C ASP A 562 -13.79 -12.61 -3.80
N LYS A 563 -13.41 -12.04 -2.63
CA LYS A 563 -13.43 -12.76 -1.36
C LYS A 563 -14.81 -13.32 -1.03
N THR A 564 -15.85 -12.55 -1.27
CA THR A 564 -17.24 -13.00 -1.06
C THR A 564 -17.62 -14.10 -2.05
N LEU A 565 -17.20 -13.99 -3.33
CA LEU A 565 -17.44 -15.05 -4.33
C LEU A 565 -16.73 -16.36 -3.97
N HIS A 566 -15.47 -16.30 -3.51
CA HIS A 566 -14.75 -17.49 -3.02
C HIS A 566 -15.52 -18.16 -1.88
N GLN A 567 -16.05 -17.37 -0.93
CA GLN A 567 -16.85 -17.92 0.17
C GLN A 567 -18.17 -18.53 -0.30
N LEU A 568 -18.83 -17.93 -1.29
CA LEU A 568 -20.03 -18.50 -1.92
C LEU A 568 -19.72 -19.84 -2.61
N ALA A 569 -18.59 -19.95 -3.31
CA ALA A 569 -18.16 -21.18 -3.96
C ALA A 569 -17.76 -22.29 -2.96
N ILE A 570 -17.37 -21.92 -1.72
CA ILE A 570 -17.08 -22.84 -0.62
C ILE A 570 -18.35 -23.25 0.12
N GLN A 571 -19.15 -22.26 0.57
CA GLN A 571 -20.31 -22.46 1.45
C GLN A 571 -21.55 -22.93 0.72
N ARG A 572 -21.70 -22.57 -0.56
CA ARG A 572 -22.80 -22.97 -1.47
C ARG A 572 -24.18 -22.75 -0.86
N PRO A 573 -24.52 -21.52 -0.44
CA PRO A 573 -25.81 -21.23 0.19
C PRO A 573 -26.96 -21.51 -0.77
N THR A 574 -27.97 -22.23 -0.29
CA THR A 574 -29.16 -22.65 -1.06
C THR A 574 -30.39 -21.82 -0.76
N THR A 575 -30.35 -21.01 0.32
CA THR A 575 -31.44 -20.11 0.73
C THR A 575 -30.97 -18.67 0.83
N LEU A 576 -31.88 -17.70 0.83
CA LEU A 576 -31.58 -16.28 1.01
C LEU A 576 -31.02 -15.99 2.40
N GLU A 577 -31.43 -16.72 3.42
CA GLU A 577 -30.94 -16.62 4.78
C GLU A 577 -29.47 -17.01 4.84
N GLU A 578 -29.11 -18.18 4.29
CA GLU A 578 -27.72 -18.65 4.21
C GLU A 578 -26.86 -17.72 3.39
N PHE A 579 -27.37 -17.19 2.25
CA PHE A 579 -26.66 -16.21 1.45
C PHE A 579 -26.33 -14.94 2.26
N GLY A 580 -27.28 -14.43 3.05
CA GLY A 580 -27.09 -13.27 3.92
C GLY A 580 -26.08 -13.50 5.08
N MET A 581 -25.77 -14.76 5.42
CA MET A 581 -24.78 -15.11 6.43
C MET A 581 -23.35 -15.02 5.88
N VAL A 582 -23.16 -15.00 4.56
CA VAL A 582 -21.83 -14.93 3.96
C VAL A 582 -21.19 -13.56 4.20
N SER A 583 -19.95 -13.56 4.64
CA SER A 583 -19.23 -12.31 4.97
C SER A 583 -19.10 -11.39 3.75
N GLY A 584 -19.42 -10.11 3.94
CA GLY A 584 -19.43 -9.09 2.89
C GLY A 584 -20.78 -8.89 2.19
N ILE A 585 -21.84 -9.57 2.67
CA ILE A 585 -23.20 -9.41 2.22
C ILE A 585 -24.01 -8.71 3.31
N GLY A 586 -24.29 -7.43 3.10
CA GLY A 586 -25.21 -6.65 3.94
C GLY A 586 -26.67 -6.80 3.46
N GLU A 587 -27.63 -6.33 4.26
CA GLU A 587 -29.07 -6.47 3.97
C GLU A 587 -29.44 -5.93 2.58
N TYR A 588 -28.95 -4.77 2.19
CA TYR A 588 -29.22 -4.20 0.87
C TYR A 588 -28.77 -5.13 -0.27
N LYS A 589 -27.59 -5.74 -0.17
CA LYS A 589 -27.06 -6.66 -1.20
C LYS A 589 -27.80 -7.99 -1.19
N LYS A 590 -28.20 -8.47 -0.01
CA LYS A 590 -29.02 -9.68 0.16
C LYS A 590 -30.37 -9.53 -0.55
N GLU A 591 -31.05 -8.42 -0.31
CA GLU A 591 -32.34 -8.13 -0.96
C GLU A 591 -32.22 -7.96 -2.47
N LYS A 592 -31.18 -7.25 -2.90
CA LYS A 592 -30.99 -6.85 -4.30
C LYS A 592 -30.48 -7.96 -5.20
N TYR A 593 -29.53 -8.77 -4.71
CA TYR A 593 -28.81 -9.75 -5.54
C TYR A 593 -29.00 -11.21 -5.07
N GLY A 594 -29.48 -11.42 -3.84
CA GLY A 594 -29.50 -12.75 -3.22
C GLY A 594 -30.26 -13.79 -4.03
N LYS A 595 -31.38 -13.40 -4.63
CA LYS A 595 -32.21 -14.31 -5.45
C LYS A 595 -31.41 -14.86 -6.64
N ASP A 596 -30.75 -13.99 -7.41
CA ASP A 596 -30.00 -14.38 -8.59
C ASP A 596 -28.85 -15.35 -8.26
N PHE A 597 -28.09 -15.05 -7.17
CA PHE A 597 -26.98 -15.90 -6.77
C PHE A 597 -27.43 -17.24 -6.19
N VAL A 598 -28.47 -17.28 -5.38
CA VAL A 598 -29.04 -18.52 -4.82
C VAL A 598 -29.61 -19.41 -5.93
N GLU A 599 -30.29 -18.83 -6.90
CA GLU A 599 -30.81 -19.57 -8.08
C GLU A 599 -29.66 -20.19 -8.90
N ALA A 600 -28.58 -19.42 -9.14
CA ALA A 600 -27.42 -19.93 -9.85
C ALA A 600 -26.73 -21.08 -9.10
N ILE A 601 -26.53 -20.94 -7.78
CA ILE A 601 -25.95 -21.99 -6.94
C ILE A 601 -26.83 -23.25 -6.95
N ASN A 602 -28.14 -23.10 -6.79
CA ASN A 602 -29.06 -24.22 -6.82
C ASN A 602 -29.10 -24.92 -8.20
N ALA A 603 -28.95 -24.16 -9.29
CA ALA A 603 -28.87 -24.73 -10.64
C ALA A 603 -27.57 -25.51 -10.84
N PHE A 604 -26.46 -25.03 -10.30
CA PHE A 604 -25.18 -25.71 -10.37
C PHE A 604 -25.12 -27.01 -9.54
N LEU A 605 -25.84 -27.05 -8.41
CA LEU A 605 -25.87 -28.22 -7.51
C LEU A 605 -26.80 -29.34 -7.98
N LYS A 606 -27.71 -29.08 -8.92
CA LYS A 606 -28.57 -30.09 -9.58
C LYS A 606 -27.80 -30.80 -10.70
#